data_412fad2bbf6f1e8c9b914d34181a9f8d
#
_entry.id   412fad2bbf6f1e8c9b914d34181a9f8d
#
_cell.length_a   1.000
_cell.length_b   1.000
_cell.length_c   1.000
_cell.angle_alpha   90.00
_cell.angle_beta   90.00
_cell.angle_gamma   90.00
#
_symmetry.space_group_name_H-M   'P 1'
#
loop_
_entity.id
_entity.type
_entity.pdbx_description
1 polymer ?
#
loop_
_entity_poly.entity_id
_entity_poly.type
_entity_poly.pdbx_seq_one_letter_code
_entity_poly.pdbx_strand_id
1 'polypeptide(L)'
;DWTDVFYYITLYNENYEMPVMPEGDGLAEQIIEGIYKFADAPEVSDAKPATILFSGVSHVASRKAAAELAEHYGVAAELWSVTSYKALRENGLSAERHNRLHPSDKQRTPIVTDRLAASTGPITAVSDFMAIVPDQVRQFVDGRTFKTLGTDGMGRSDTREALRHFFEI
;
A
#
# COMPACT_ATOMS: atom_id res chain seq x y z
N ASP A 1 -2.23 -12.50 -29.20
CA ASP A 1 -0.78 -12.76 -29.11
C ASP A 1 -0.06 -11.46 -28.86
N TRP A 2 0.67 -11.40 -27.76
CA TRP A 2 1.48 -10.25 -27.38
C TRP A 2 2.88 -10.45 -27.96
N THR A 3 3.13 -9.95 -29.15
CA THR A 3 4.40 -10.17 -29.88
C THR A 3 5.46 -9.10 -29.59
N ASP A 4 5.06 -7.93 -29.03
CA ASP A 4 5.93 -6.78 -28.80
C ASP A 4 6.05 -6.44 -27.31
N VAL A 5 6.17 -7.47 -26.46
CA VAL A 5 6.29 -7.32 -25.01
C VAL A 5 7.63 -7.84 -24.52
N PHE A 6 8.30 -7.08 -23.69
CA PHE A 6 9.44 -7.55 -22.89
C PHE A 6 9.16 -7.35 -21.42
N TYR A 7 9.79 -8.18 -20.60
CA TYR A 7 9.66 -8.11 -19.16
C TYR A 7 10.96 -7.59 -18.55
N TYR A 8 10.85 -6.58 -17.69
CA TYR A 8 11.94 -6.15 -16.82
C TYR A 8 11.59 -6.55 -15.38
N ILE A 9 12.35 -7.50 -14.84
CA ILE A 9 12.09 -8.07 -13.52
C ILE A 9 13.23 -7.69 -12.59
N THR A 10 12.91 -6.99 -11.50
CA THR A 10 13.86 -6.69 -10.42
C THR A 10 13.82 -7.82 -9.39
N LEU A 11 14.99 -8.23 -8.93
CA LEU A 11 15.12 -9.24 -7.90
C LEU A 11 15.87 -8.66 -6.71
N TYR A 12 15.50 -9.11 -5.53
CA TYR A 12 16.27 -8.85 -4.31
C TYR A 12 17.44 -9.84 -4.18
N ASN A 13 18.49 -9.40 -3.50
CA ASN A 13 19.67 -10.24 -3.23
C ASN A 13 19.54 -11.09 -1.95
N GLU A 14 18.37 -11.10 -1.34
CA GLU A 14 18.00 -11.93 -0.18
C GLU A 14 16.77 -12.75 -0.47
N ASN A 15 16.69 -13.90 0.17
CA ASN A 15 15.49 -14.73 0.16
C ASN A 15 14.55 -14.28 1.28
N TYR A 16 13.35 -13.86 0.91
CA TYR A 16 12.27 -13.56 1.84
C TYR A 16 11.26 -14.71 1.82
N GLU A 17 10.81 -15.08 3.01
CA GLU A 17 9.69 -16.00 3.11
C GLU A 17 8.43 -15.28 2.60
N MET A 18 7.91 -15.78 1.48
CA MET A 18 6.70 -15.23 0.89
C MET A 18 5.48 -15.80 1.61
N PRO A 19 4.59 -14.94 2.12
CA PRO A 19 3.34 -15.41 2.72
C PRO A 19 2.44 -16.04 1.65
N VAL A 20 1.56 -16.91 2.10
CA VAL A 20 0.51 -17.46 1.24
C VAL A 20 -0.34 -16.30 0.74
N MET A 21 -0.60 -16.30 -0.57
CA MET A 21 -1.49 -15.29 -1.18
C MET A 21 -2.93 -15.50 -0.65
N PRO A 22 -3.63 -14.45 -0.23
CA PRO A 22 -5.03 -14.56 0.16
C PRO A 22 -5.87 -15.19 -0.94
N GLU A 23 -6.92 -15.89 -0.55
CA GLU A 23 -7.91 -16.41 -1.49
C GLU A 23 -9.10 -15.45 -1.56
N GLY A 24 -9.69 -15.29 -2.73
CA GLY A 24 -10.87 -14.45 -2.90
C GLY A 24 -11.23 -14.21 -4.38
N ASP A 25 -12.50 -14.02 -4.62
CA ASP A 25 -12.99 -13.66 -5.95
C ASP A 25 -12.47 -12.29 -6.36
N GLY A 26 -12.02 -12.17 -7.61
CA GLY A 26 -11.52 -10.91 -8.17
C GLY A 26 -10.13 -10.48 -7.66
N LEU A 27 -9.40 -11.36 -6.95
CA LEU A 27 -8.07 -11.01 -6.44
C LEU A 27 -7.06 -10.74 -7.56
N ALA A 28 -7.13 -11.49 -8.66
CA ALA A 28 -6.26 -11.28 -9.81
C ALA A 28 -6.44 -9.89 -10.42
N GLU A 29 -7.68 -9.44 -10.55
CA GLU A 29 -8.04 -8.10 -11.01
C GLU A 29 -7.51 -7.03 -10.06
N GLN A 30 -7.67 -7.22 -8.75
CA GLN A 30 -7.18 -6.28 -7.73
C GLN A 30 -5.64 -6.16 -7.75
N ILE A 31 -4.93 -7.26 -7.97
CA ILE A 31 -3.47 -7.27 -8.13
C ILE A 31 -3.05 -6.43 -9.35
N ILE A 32 -3.77 -6.57 -10.47
CA ILE A 32 -3.53 -5.81 -11.71
C ILE A 32 -3.90 -4.33 -11.53
N GLU A 33 -4.98 -4.04 -10.81
CA GLU A 33 -5.41 -2.69 -10.48
C GLU A 33 -4.45 -1.95 -9.55
N GLY A 34 -3.61 -2.68 -8.80
CA GLY A 34 -2.54 -2.11 -8.02
C GLY A 34 -2.69 -2.16 -6.50
N ILE A 35 -3.79 -2.70 -5.95
CA ILE A 35 -4.02 -2.81 -4.51
C ILE A 35 -5.03 -3.92 -4.19
N TYR A 36 -4.73 -4.71 -3.15
CA TYR A 36 -5.67 -5.68 -2.59
C TYR A 36 -5.53 -5.80 -1.06
N LYS A 37 -6.61 -6.19 -0.39
CA LYS A 37 -6.57 -6.47 1.04
C LYS A 37 -5.78 -7.76 1.30
N PHE A 38 -4.70 -7.64 2.05
CA PHE A 38 -3.82 -8.77 2.39
C PHE A 38 -4.29 -9.50 3.64
N ALA A 39 -4.71 -8.75 4.67
CA ALA A 39 -5.24 -9.31 5.91
C ALA A 39 -6.21 -8.33 6.58
N ASP A 40 -7.21 -8.87 7.23
CA ASP A 40 -8.09 -8.12 8.10
C ASP A 40 -7.36 -7.68 9.38
N ALA A 41 -7.91 -6.65 10.01
CA ALA A 41 -7.43 -6.20 11.30
C ALA A 41 -7.63 -7.31 12.37
N PRO A 42 -6.66 -7.49 13.27
CA PRO A 42 -6.83 -8.44 14.38
C PRO A 42 -8.00 -8.03 15.30
N GLU A 43 -8.70 -9.03 15.84
CA GLU A 43 -9.77 -8.80 16.78
C GLU A 43 -9.19 -8.37 18.15
N VAL A 44 -9.37 -7.11 18.49
CA VAL A 44 -8.95 -6.51 19.76
C VAL A 44 -10.12 -5.71 20.31
N SER A 45 -10.49 -5.95 21.57
CA SER A 45 -11.61 -5.25 22.21
C SER A 45 -11.30 -3.74 22.31
N ASP A 46 -12.27 -2.92 21.93
CA ASP A 46 -12.18 -1.45 21.98
C ASP A 46 -10.98 -0.85 21.23
N ALA A 47 -10.41 -1.57 20.27
CA ALA A 47 -9.26 -1.14 19.53
C ALA A 47 -9.55 0.06 18.62
N LYS A 48 -8.56 0.93 18.48
CA LYS A 48 -8.57 2.00 17.49
C LYS A 48 -8.19 1.44 16.13
N PRO A 49 -8.97 1.71 15.06
CA PRO A 49 -8.66 1.21 13.74
C PRO A 49 -7.47 1.93 13.11
N ALA A 50 -6.70 1.21 12.31
CA ALA A 50 -5.66 1.75 11.45
C ALA A 50 -5.56 0.95 10.15
N THR A 51 -4.88 1.50 9.17
CA THR A 51 -4.61 0.83 7.89
C THR A 51 -3.13 0.93 7.57
N ILE A 52 -2.51 -0.19 7.24
CA ILE A 52 -1.13 -0.23 6.76
C ILE A 52 -1.14 -0.66 5.29
N LEU A 53 -0.63 0.22 4.43
CA LEU A 53 -0.34 -0.10 3.03
C LEU A 53 1.13 -0.48 2.93
N PHE A 54 1.45 -1.60 2.32
CA PHE A 54 2.84 -2.01 2.13
C PHE A 54 3.12 -2.40 0.67
N SER A 55 4.36 -2.27 0.26
CA SER A 55 4.85 -2.77 -1.03
C SER A 55 6.15 -3.55 -0.86
N GLY A 56 6.36 -4.55 -1.73
CA GLY A 56 7.59 -5.34 -1.75
C GLY A 56 7.89 -6.00 -0.40
N VAL A 57 9.14 -5.96 0.01
CA VAL A 57 9.65 -6.61 1.24
C VAL A 57 9.15 -5.98 2.53
N SER A 58 8.52 -4.81 2.47
CA SER A 58 7.92 -4.14 3.64
C SER A 58 6.81 -4.97 4.30
N HIS A 59 6.31 -6.02 3.63
CA HIS A 59 5.30 -6.92 4.20
C HIS A 59 5.75 -7.55 5.54
N VAL A 60 7.04 -7.85 5.70
CA VAL A 60 7.58 -8.46 6.93
C VAL A 60 7.43 -7.50 8.10
N ALA A 61 7.90 -6.25 7.93
CA ALA A 61 7.81 -5.21 8.96
C ALA A 61 6.35 -4.84 9.24
N SER A 62 5.51 -4.72 8.20
CA SER A 62 4.09 -4.37 8.35
C SER A 62 3.30 -5.40 9.13
N ARG A 63 3.53 -6.69 8.89
CA ARG A 63 2.88 -7.77 9.64
C ARG A 63 3.29 -7.75 11.12
N LYS A 64 4.59 -7.57 11.38
CA LYS A 64 5.11 -7.44 12.74
C LYS A 64 4.52 -6.22 13.46
N ALA A 65 4.51 -5.07 12.80
CA ALA A 65 3.94 -3.84 13.34
C ALA A 65 2.45 -3.98 13.65
N ALA A 66 1.66 -4.62 12.78
CA ALA A 66 0.24 -4.85 13.04
C ALA A 66 0.02 -5.73 14.29
N ALA A 67 0.83 -6.77 14.47
CA ALA A 67 0.77 -7.61 15.67
C ALA A 67 1.15 -6.85 16.94
N GLU A 68 2.26 -6.10 16.93
CA GLU A 68 2.69 -5.29 18.08
C GLU A 68 1.69 -4.19 18.44
N LEU A 69 1.09 -3.54 17.44
CA LEU A 69 0.05 -2.53 17.62
C LEU A 69 -1.18 -3.12 18.33
N ALA A 70 -1.58 -4.32 17.93
CA ALA A 70 -2.69 -5.01 18.56
C ALA A 70 -2.38 -5.42 20.00
N GLU A 71 -1.21 -6.02 20.23
CA GLU A 71 -0.82 -6.57 21.54
C GLU A 71 -0.54 -5.49 22.58
N HIS A 72 0.13 -4.41 22.21
CA HIS A 72 0.66 -3.44 23.16
C HIS A 72 -0.03 -2.07 23.16
N TYR A 73 -0.73 -1.72 22.07
CA TYR A 73 -1.23 -0.34 21.89
C TYR A 73 -2.75 -0.26 21.70
N GLY A 74 -3.46 -1.39 21.67
CA GLY A 74 -4.90 -1.41 21.44
C GLY A 74 -5.28 -0.81 20.07
N VAL A 75 -4.45 -1.06 19.03
CA VAL A 75 -4.70 -0.62 17.67
C VAL A 75 -4.86 -1.82 16.76
N ALA A 76 -6.01 -1.91 16.10
CA ALA A 76 -6.31 -2.97 15.14
C ALA A 76 -6.02 -2.47 13.71
N ALA A 77 -4.87 -2.84 13.18
CA ALA A 77 -4.43 -2.42 11.85
C ALA A 77 -4.72 -3.50 10.80
N GLU A 78 -5.52 -3.16 9.78
CA GLU A 78 -5.66 -3.99 8.59
C GLU A 78 -4.48 -3.80 7.64
N LEU A 79 -4.16 -4.84 6.87
CA LEU A 79 -3.03 -4.84 5.95
C LEU A 79 -3.48 -4.87 4.50
N TRP A 80 -2.94 -3.97 3.69
CA TRP A 80 -3.18 -3.89 2.26
C TRP A 80 -1.86 -3.98 1.50
N SER A 81 -1.80 -4.85 0.51
CA SER A 81 -0.67 -4.97 -0.40
C SER A 81 -0.87 -4.07 -1.60
N VAL A 82 0.05 -3.13 -1.81
CA VAL A 82 0.06 -2.26 -2.98
C VAL A 82 1.04 -2.80 -4.00
N THR A 83 0.52 -3.35 -5.07
CA THR A 83 1.31 -3.93 -6.17
C THR A 83 1.77 -2.89 -7.17
N SER A 84 1.05 -1.75 -7.30
CA SER A 84 1.44 -0.67 -8.20
C SER A 84 0.90 0.70 -7.79
N TYR A 85 1.70 1.50 -7.13
CA TYR A 85 1.38 2.92 -6.88
C TYR A 85 1.22 3.71 -8.19
N LYS A 86 1.95 3.35 -9.24
CA LYS A 86 1.81 3.96 -10.56
C LYS A 86 0.41 3.74 -11.12
N ALA A 87 -0.08 2.49 -11.13
CA ALA A 87 -1.41 2.17 -11.66
C ALA A 87 -2.51 2.91 -10.88
N LEU A 88 -2.42 2.93 -9.54
CA LEU A 88 -3.36 3.66 -8.69
C LEU A 88 -3.36 5.16 -8.98
N ARG A 89 -2.18 5.76 -9.14
CA ARG A 89 -2.07 7.18 -9.49
C ARG A 89 -2.67 7.48 -10.86
N GLU A 90 -2.33 6.70 -11.88
CA GLU A 90 -2.86 6.89 -13.23
C GLU A 90 -4.38 6.74 -13.28
N ASN A 91 -4.92 5.76 -12.56
CA ASN A 91 -6.35 5.58 -12.41
C ASN A 91 -7.01 6.80 -11.74
N GLY A 92 -6.46 7.27 -10.62
CA GLY A 92 -6.98 8.44 -9.90
C GLY A 92 -6.99 9.69 -10.76
N LEU A 93 -5.89 10.01 -11.43
CA LEU A 93 -5.81 11.14 -12.36
C LEU A 93 -6.79 11.01 -13.54
N SER A 94 -7.00 9.79 -14.05
CA SER A 94 -7.97 9.53 -15.10
C SER A 94 -9.41 9.77 -14.62
N ALA A 95 -9.73 9.33 -13.39
CA ALA A 95 -11.03 9.57 -12.78
C ALA A 95 -11.29 11.08 -12.59
N GLU A 96 -10.35 11.81 -12.00
CA GLU A 96 -10.45 13.27 -11.83
C GLU A 96 -10.59 14.01 -13.15
N ARG A 97 -9.80 13.61 -14.16
CA ARG A 97 -9.90 14.22 -15.49
C ARG A 97 -11.27 13.99 -16.11
N HIS A 98 -11.80 12.75 -16.04
CA HIS A 98 -13.13 12.45 -16.54
C HIS A 98 -14.19 13.32 -15.84
N ASN A 99 -14.17 13.36 -14.52
CA ASN A 99 -15.15 14.09 -13.72
C ASN A 99 -15.13 15.59 -14.03
N ARG A 100 -13.96 16.17 -14.25
CA ARG A 100 -13.82 17.58 -14.61
C ARG A 100 -14.33 17.88 -16.02
N LEU A 101 -14.10 16.98 -16.99
CA LEU A 101 -14.48 17.18 -18.37
C LEU A 101 -15.93 16.80 -18.66
N HIS A 102 -16.51 15.95 -17.82
CA HIS A 102 -17.86 15.41 -17.98
C HIS A 102 -18.67 15.57 -16.68
N PRO A 103 -18.97 16.84 -16.26
CA PRO A 103 -19.60 17.09 -14.96
C PRO A 103 -21.04 16.56 -14.87
N SER A 104 -21.69 16.32 -16.00
CA SER A 104 -23.07 15.80 -16.07
C SER A 104 -23.11 14.26 -16.13
N ASP A 105 -21.98 13.59 -16.31
CA ASP A 105 -21.91 12.14 -16.37
C ASP A 105 -21.81 11.55 -14.96
N LYS A 106 -21.99 10.21 -14.87
CA LYS A 106 -21.70 9.50 -13.63
C LYS A 106 -20.24 9.72 -13.26
N GLN A 107 -20.02 10.29 -12.07
CA GLN A 107 -18.68 10.54 -11.56
C GLN A 107 -17.94 9.21 -11.31
N ARG A 108 -16.64 9.20 -11.60
CA ARG A 108 -15.75 8.06 -11.37
C ARG A 108 -15.04 8.21 -10.05
N THR A 109 -14.99 7.14 -9.30
CA THR A 109 -14.23 7.07 -8.05
C THR A 109 -12.86 6.43 -8.33
N PRO A 110 -11.75 7.01 -7.84
CA PRO A 110 -10.45 6.36 -7.93
C PRO A 110 -10.46 4.97 -7.26
N ILE A 111 -9.75 4.00 -7.84
CA ILE A 111 -9.69 2.64 -7.31
C ILE A 111 -9.22 2.63 -5.84
N VAL A 112 -8.18 3.37 -5.50
CA VAL A 112 -7.68 3.43 -4.13
C VAL A 112 -8.74 3.97 -3.15
N THR A 113 -9.53 4.95 -3.56
CA THR A 113 -10.65 5.48 -2.76
C THR A 113 -11.71 4.42 -2.54
N ASP A 114 -12.11 3.73 -3.59
CA ASP A 114 -13.12 2.67 -3.54
C ASP A 114 -12.68 1.48 -2.67
N ARG A 115 -11.45 1.00 -2.88
CA ARG A 115 -10.88 -0.12 -2.10
C ARG A 115 -10.78 0.19 -0.61
N LEU A 116 -10.41 1.42 -0.26
CA LEU A 116 -10.26 1.85 1.14
C LEU A 116 -11.53 2.46 1.74
N ALA A 117 -12.67 2.43 1.03
CA ALA A 117 -13.91 3.06 1.48
C ALA A 117 -14.47 2.49 2.80
N ALA A 118 -14.29 1.19 3.04
CA ALA A 118 -14.68 0.54 4.30
C ALA A 118 -13.64 0.63 5.40
N SER A 119 -12.43 1.06 5.08
CA SER A 119 -11.33 1.22 6.02
C SER A 119 -11.48 2.50 6.84
N THR A 120 -11.04 2.48 8.09
CA THR A 120 -11.14 3.65 8.99
C THR A 120 -9.80 3.91 9.71
N GLY A 121 -9.72 5.06 10.40
CA GLY A 121 -8.52 5.46 11.11
C GLY A 121 -7.38 5.98 10.19
N PRO A 122 -6.19 6.24 10.73
CA PRO A 122 -5.04 6.71 9.96
C PRO A 122 -4.50 5.64 9.02
N ILE A 123 -3.84 6.09 7.96
CA ILE A 123 -3.13 5.24 7.00
C ILE A 123 -1.64 5.46 7.14
N THR A 124 -0.88 4.38 7.25
CA THR A 124 0.57 4.38 7.10
C THR A 124 0.93 3.59 5.85
N ALA A 125 1.60 4.23 4.90
CA ALA A 125 2.07 3.59 3.67
C ALA A 125 3.58 3.41 3.72
N VAL A 126 4.05 2.16 3.69
CA VAL A 126 5.48 1.82 3.80
C VAL A 126 5.99 1.17 2.53
N SER A 127 7.18 1.56 2.11
CA SER A 127 7.81 1.10 0.88
C SER A 127 9.33 1.12 1.00
N ASP A 128 10.02 0.25 0.25
CA ASP A 128 11.48 0.30 0.07
C ASP A 128 11.91 1.45 -0.86
N PHE A 129 10.97 2.04 -1.59
CA PHE A 129 11.20 3.20 -2.43
C PHE A 129 11.18 4.49 -1.61
N MET A 130 11.49 5.61 -2.26
CA MET A 130 11.34 6.95 -1.66
C MET A 130 9.88 7.17 -1.21
N ALA A 131 9.70 7.88 -0.10
CA ALA A 131 8.37 8.19 0.46
C ALA A 131 7.42 8.88 -0.54
N ILE A 132 7.97 9.58 -1.54
CA ILE A 132 7.17 10.19 -2.62
C ILE A 132 6.42 9.15 -3.45
N VAL A 133 6.86 7.89 -3.49
CA VAL A 133 6.20 6.83 -4.27
C VAL A 133 4.83 6.50 -3.70
N PRO A 134 4.68 6.10 -2.44
CA PRO A 134 3.35 5.92 -1.83
C PRO A 134 2.59 7.26 -1.67
N ASP A 135 3.29 8.38 -1.53
CA ASP A 135 2.65 9.69 -1.36
C ASP A 135 1.83 10.13 -2.59
N GLN A 136 2.12 9.58 -3.76
CA GLN A 136 1.40 9.88 -5.01
C GLN A 136 -0.11 9.58 -4.97
N VAL A 137 -0.56 8.70 -4.07
CA VAL A 137 -1.97 8.33 -3.95
C VAL A 137 -2.70 9.06 -2.83
N ARG A 138 -1.98 9.82 -2.00
CA ARG A 138 -2.55 10.56 -0.86
C ARG A 138 -3.75 11.42 -1.25
N GLN A 139 -3.65 12.13 -2.38
CA GLN A 139 -4.70 13.04 -2.86
C GLN A 139 -6.04 12.35 -3.17
N PHE A 140 -6.02 11.02 -3.35
CA PHE A 140 -7.22 10.23 -3.62
C PHE A 140 -7.78 9.55 -2.38
N VAL A 141 -7.22 9.82 -1.20
CA VAL A 141 -7.67 9.27 0.08
C VAL A 141 -8.20 10.40 0.96
N ASP A 142 -9.51 10.59 0.91
CA ASP A 142 -10.14 11.74 1.55
C ASP A 142 -10.23 11.61 3.08
N GLY A 143 -10.02 12.75 3.76
CA GLY A 143 -10.35 12.96 5.17
C GLY A 143 -9.56 12.14 6.18
N ARG A 144 -8.59 11.33 5.75
CA ARG A 144 -7.78 10.48 6.62
C ARG A 144 -6.35 11.01 6.76
N THR A 145 -5.78 10.88 7.95
CA THR A 145 -4.35 11.09 8.13
C THR A 145 -3.60 10.04 7.31
N PHE A 146 -2.74 10.50 6.40
CA PHE A 146 -1.92 9.65 5.55
C PHE A 146 -0.44 9.93 5.80
N LYS A 147 0.30 8.95 6.31
CA LYS A 147 1.74 9.04 6.55
C LYS A 147 2.48 8.06 5.66
N THR A 148 3.53 8.53 5.01
CA THR A 148 4.43 7.72 4.19
C THR A 148 5.72 7.45 4.93
N LEU A 149 6.22 6.23 4.81
CA LEU A 149 7.54 5.79 5.24
C LEU A 149 8.26 5.23 4.03
N GLY A 150 9.49 5.66 3.81
CA GLY A 150 10.27 5.25 2.65
C GLY A 150 11.74 5.56 2.80
N THR A 151 12.54 5.05 1.89
CA THR A 151 14.00 5.16 1.88
C THR A 151 14.44 6.45 1.19
N ASP A 152 14.30 7.59 1.85
CA ASP A 152 14.68 8.87 1.29
C ASP A 152 16.18 9.15 1.50
N GLY A 153 16.87 9.52 0.42
CA GLY A 153 18.26 9.91 0.44
C GLY A 153 19.18 9.08 -0.45
N MET A 154 20.47 9.30 -0.26
CA MET A 154 21.52 8.55 -0.98
C MET A 154 21.66 7.15 -0.39
N GLY A 155 21.92 6.16 -1.25
CA GLY A 155 22.23 4.81 -0.82
C GLY A 155 23.40 4.77 0.15
N ARG A 156 23.33 3.87 1.12
CA ARG A 156 24.36 3.64 2.14
C ARG A 156 24.73 2.16 2.18
N SER A 157 25.93 1.88 2.64
CA SER A 157 26.42 0.53 2.86
C SER A 157 26.48 0.27 4.36
N ASP A 158 25.59 -0.57 4.85
CA ASP A 158 25.56 -1.04 6.24
C ASP A 158 24.70 -2.32 6.32
N THR A 159 24.53 -2.86 7.53
CA THR A 159 23.57 -3.93 7.75
C THR A 159 22.16 -3.43 7.48
N ARG A 160 21.25 -4.33 7.09
CA ARG A 160 19.86 -3.96 6.81
C ARG A 160 19.15 -3.36 8.02
N GLU A 161 19.43 -3.87 9.21
CA GLU A 161 18.90 -3.35 10.47
C GLU A 161 19.35 -1.91 10.72
N ALA A 162 20.65 -1.63 10.55
CA ALA A 162 21.21 -0.29 10.69
C ALA A 162 20.62 0.68 9.65
N LEU A 163 20.41 0.22 8.41
CA LEU A 163 19.82 1.03 7.35
C LEU A 163 18.33 1.34 7.63
N ARG A 164 17.56 0.37 8.11
CA ARG A 164 16.16 0.60 8.51
C ARG A 164 16.07 1.60 9.66
N HIS A 165 16.92 1.45 10.67
CA HIS A 165 16.98 2.42 11.77
C HIS A 165 17.35 3.82 11.27
N PHE A 166 18.31 3.93 10.34
CA PHE A 166 18.74 5.20 9.77
C PHE A 166 17.64 5.90 8.95
N PHE A 167 16.90 5.13 8.15
CA PHE A 167 15.81 5.65 7.32
C PHE A 167 14.45 5.71 8.05
N GLU A 168 14.39 5.26 9.30
CA GLU A 168 13.18 5.26 10.14
C GLU A 168 12.01 4.47 9.51
N ILE A 169 12.32 3.27 8.96
CA ILE A 169 11.35 2.38 8.28
C ILE A 169 11.40 0.94 8.79
#